data_c2ff9c44405f1087f6ded3db4417cc19
#
_entry.id   c2ff9c44405f1087f6ded3db4417cc19
#
_cell.length_a   1.000
_cell.length_b   1.000
_cell.length_c   1.000
_cell.angle_alpha   90.00
_cell.angle_beta   90.00
_cell.angle_gamma   90.00
#
_symmetry.space_group_name_H-M   'P 1'
#
loop_
_entity.id
_entity.type
_entity.pdbx_description
1 polymer ?
#
loop_
_entity_poly.entity_id
_entity_poly.type
_entity_poly.pdbx_seq_one_letter_code
_entity_poly.pdbx_strand_id
1 'polypeptide(L)'
;RLYTVTGVLTCALPILCKTAKRHFPNIIVLFLCATNIPEQIILDFYEAGADDHLYSTLSSPALLQKKLDILFSNHHPTTKYEDSHITLNFDSLTAVIEGTATSFTPLEFKLLKLLSLNPNTVLTRQYLLYSLWDRNGNYVEETSLNSMICRIRHRIDTENHHYIKTIYGIGYMWSTY
;
A
#
# COMPACT_ATOMS: atom_id res chain seq x y z
N ARG A 1 2.62 -6.28 0.89
CA ARG A 1 3.44 -7.03 1.89
C ARG A 1 2.66 -8.24 2.33
N LEU A 2 3.26 -9.42 2.22
CA LEU A 2 2.78 -10.64 2.86
C LEU A 2 3.30 -10.63 4.30
N TYR A 3 2.40 -10.52 5.26
CA TYR A 3 2.70 -10.76 6.67
C TYR A 3 2.20 -12.15 7.04
N THR A 4 3.10 -13.03 7.44
CA THR A 4 2.75 -14.36 7.94
C THR A 4 2.74 -14.31 9.45
N VAL A 5 1.58 -14.54 10.07
CA VAL A 5 1.46 -14.69 11.52
C VAL A 5 1.21 -16.15 11.82
N THR A 6 2.20 -16.81 12.43
CA THR A 6 2.10 -18.21 12.85
C THR A 6 1.98 -18.29 14.38
N GLY A 7 1.07 -19.12 14.88
CA GLY A 7 0.97 -19.44 16.31
C GLY A 7 0.17 -18.45 17.17
N VAL A 8 -0.66 -17.60 16.59
CA VAL A 8 -1.55 -16.70 17.35
C VAL A 8 -2.85 -17.44 17.68
N LEU A 9 -3.33 -17.28 18.93
CA LEU A 9 -4.64 -17.79 19.36
C LEU A 9 -5.74 -17.24 18.44
N THR A 10 -6.66 -18.09 18.02
CA THR A 10 -7.74 -17.80 17.05
C THR A 10 -8.58 -16.59 17.42
N CYS A 11 -8.73 -16.25 18.70
CA CYS A 11 -9.47 -15.10 19.18
C CYS A 11 -8.79 -13.73 18.91
N ALA A 12 -7.46 -13.71 18.75
CA ALA A 12 -6.72 -12.47 18.51
C ALA A 12 -6.64 -12.09 17.02
N LEU A 13 -6.84 -13.03 16.11
CA LEU A 13 -6.70 -12.82 14.67
C LEU A 13 -7.74 -11.86 14.08
N PRO A 14 -9.05 -11.90 14.44
CA PRO A 14 -10.00 -10.90 13.96
C PRO A 14 -9.66 -9.47 14.40
N ILE A 15 -9.14 -9.32 15.63
CA ILE A 15 -8.69 -8.02 16.14
C ILE A 15 -7.49 -7.51 15.32
N LEU A 16 -6.54 -8.39 15.01
CA LEU A 16 -5.39 -8.07 14.17
C LEU A 16 -5.83 -7.66 12.75
N CYS A 17 -6.81 -8.36 12.17
CA CYS A 17 -7.38 -8.03 10.87
C CYS A 17 -8.01 -6.63 10.88
N LYS A 18 -8.90 -6.35 11.83
CA LYS A 18 -9.53 -5.02 12.00
C LYS A 18 -8.50 -3.91 12.16
N THR A 19 -7.45 -4.17 12.96
CA THR A 19 -6.39 -3.21 13.19
C THR A 19 -5.58 -2.97 11.92
N ALA A 20 -5.21 -4.03 11.20
CA ALA A 20 -4.48 -3.93 9.94
C ALA A 20 -5.28 -3.14 8.89
N LYS A 21 -6.57 -3.46 8.71
CA LYS A 21 -7.47 -2.75 7.78
C LYS A 21 -7.68 -1.28 8.16
N ARG A 22 -7.72 -0.96 9.46
CA ARG A 22 -7.83 0.43 9.93
C ARG A 22 -6.60 1.26 9.58
N HIS A 23 -5.40 0.70 9.73
CA HIS A 23 -4.15 1.40 9.45
C HIS A 23 -3.78 1.37 7.96
N PHE A 24 -4.19 0.33 7.26
CA PHE A 24 -3.90 0.09 5.85
C PHE A 24 -5.17 -0.32 5.12
N PRO A 25 -6.07 0.61 4.73
CA PRO A 25 -7.38 0.27 4.15
C PRO A 25 -7.30 -0.63 2.91
N ASN A 26 -6.22 -0.52 2.14
CA ASN A 26 -5.99 -1.29 0.91
C ASN A 26 -5.17 -2.57 1.12
N ILE A 27 -4.91 -2.97 2.38
CA ILE A 27 -4.21 -4.24 2.63
C ILE A 27 -5.12 -5.42 2.28
N ILE A 28 -4.57 -6.39 1.58
CA ILE A 28 -5.23 -7.68 1.35
C ILE A 28 -4.91 -8.61 2.50
N VAL A 29 -5.94 -9.14 3.15
CA VAL A 29 -5.83 -10.06 4.27
C VAL A 29 -6.36 -11.42 3.84
N LEU A 30 -5.45 -12.38 3.66
CA LEU A 30 -5.76 -13.77 3.34
C LEU A 30 -5.42 -14.67 4.52
N PHE A 31 -6.40 -15.45 5.00
CA PHE A 31 -6.19 -16.40 6.08
C PHE A 31 -5.78 -17.77 5.57
N LEU A 32 -4.76 -18.34 6.19
CA LEU A 32 -4.42 -19.77 6.04
C LEU A 32 -4.97 -20.52 7.24
N CYS A 33 -5.99 -21.33 7.01
CA CYS A 33 -6.71 -22.07 8.03
C CYS A 33 -6.28 -23.54 8.09
N ALA A 34 -6.31 -24.15 9.26
CA ALA A 34 -6.30 -25.61 9.39
C ALA A 34 -7.65 -26.19 8.93
N THR A 35 -7.68 -27.48 8.55
CA THR A 35 -8.87 -28.12 7.95
C THR A 35 -10.08 -28.27 8.88
N ASN A 36 -9.90 -28.13 10.19
CA ASN A 36 -10.96 -28.37 11.19
C ASN A 36 -11.34 -27.10 11.97
N ILE A 37 -11.29 -25.94 11.31
CA ILE A 37 -11.74 -24.70 11.96
C ILE A 37 -13.27 -24.62 11.89
N PRO A 38 -13.95 -24.31 13.01
CA PRO A 38 -15.38 -24.06 13.01
C PRO A 38 -15.76 -22.93 12.05
N GLU A 39 -16.87 -23.13 11.34
CA GLU A 39 -17.38 -22.14 10.36
C GLU A 39 -17.57 -20.74 10.97
N GLN A 40 -18.00 -20.68 12.24
CA GLN A 40 -18.16 -19.40 12.94
C GLN A 40 -16.86 -18.60 12.99
N ILE A 41 -15.72 -19.23 13.16
CA ILE A 41 -14.41 -18.53 13.16
C ILE A 41 -14.11 -17.95 11.77
N ILE A 42 -14.48 -18.65 10.71
CA ILE A 42 -14.31 -18.13 9.34
C ILE A 42 -15.20 -16.91 9.11
N LEU A 43 -16.44 -16.96 9.60
CA LEU A 43 -17.36 -15.82 9.54
C LEU A 43 -16.81 -14.61 10.32
N ASP A 44 -16.30 -14.83 11.52
CA ASP A 44 -15.68 -13.76 12.33
C ASP A 44 -14.49 -13.10 11.61
N PHE A 45 -13.76 -13.85 10.80
CA PHE A 45 -12.68 -13.29 9.96
C PHE A 45 -13.22 -12.39 8.86
N TYR A 46 -14.26 -12.80 8.15
CA TYR A 46 -14.88 -11.98 7.13
C TYR A 46 -15.51 -10.72 7.73
N GLU A 47 -16.18 -10.83 8.89
CA GLU A 47 -16.70 -9.67 9.62
C GLU A 47 -15.59 -8.73 10.10
N ALA A 48 -14.40 -9.26 10.34
CA ALA A 48 -13.22 -8.48 10.66
C ALA A 48 -12.58 -7.78 9.44
N GLY A 49 -13.09 -8.05 8.22
CA GLY A 49 -12.63 -7.45 6.97
C GLY A 49 -11.57 -8.28 6.24
N ALA A 50 -11.47 -9.58 6.47
CA ALA A 50 -10.65 -10.45 5.65
C ALA A 50 -11.18 -10.54 4.22
N ASP A 51 -10.28 -10.62 3.27
CA ASP A 51 -10.64 -10.66 1.84
C ASP A 51 -10.89 -12.08 1.35
N ASP A 52 -10.20 -13.08 1.91
CA ASP A 52 -10.42 -14.49 1.60
C ASP A 52 -9.73 -15.41 2.61
N HIS A 53 -9.99 -16.72 2.52
CA HIS A 53 -9.32 -17.76 3.30
C HIS A 53 -8.88 -18.95 2.44
N LEU A 54 -7.92 -19.73 2.92
CA LEU A 54 -7.43 -20.96 2.33
C LEU A 54 -7.16 -22.00 3.40
N TYR A 55 -7.49 -23.26 3.11
CA TYR A 55 -7.09 -24.37 3.95
C TYR A 55 -5.64 -24.78 3.63
N SER A 56 -4.75 -24.69 4.62
CA SER A 56 -3.31 -24.90 4.44
C SER A 56 -2.94 -26.29 3.94
N THR A 57 -3.74 -27.30 4.30
CA THR A 57 -3.52 -28.72 3.93
C THR A 57 -4.13 -29.10 2.58
N LEU A 58 -5.10 -28.33 2.06
CA LEU A 58 -5.80 -28.61 0.81
C LEU A 58 -5.37 -27.68 -0.33
N SER A 59 -4.56 -26.69 -0.04
CA SER A 59 -4.21 -25.66 -1.03
C SER A 59 -2.86 -25.95 -1.67
N SER A 60 -2.88 -26.24 -2.96
CA SER A 60 -1.66 -26.31 -3.76
C SER A 60 -1.06 -24.90 -3.94
N PRO A 61 0.27 -24.78 -4.18
CA PRO A 61 0.89 -23.50 -4.51
C PRO A 61 0.23 -22.81 -5.69
N ALA A 62 -0.25 -23.57 -6.69
CA ALA A 62 -0.95 -23.05 -7.85
C ALA A 62 -2.31 -22.42 -7.48
N LEU A 63 -3.06 -23.03 -6.55
CA LEU A 63 -4.32 -22.46 -6.06
C LEU A 63 -4.08 -21.18 -5.26
N LEU A 64 -3.06 -21.17 -4.41
CA LEU A 64 -2.66 -19.95 -3.68
C LEU A 64 -2.30 -18.83 -4.66
N GLN A 65 -1.47 -19.13 -5.66
CA GLN A 65 -1.10 -18.15 -6.70
C GLN A 65 -2.34 -17.60 -7.40
N LYS A 66 -3.26 -18.48 -7.82
CA LYS A 66 -4.48 -18.06 -8.52
C LYS A 66 -5.40 -17.21 -7.66
N LYS A 67 -5.56 -17.54 -6.38
CA LYS A 67 -6.34 -16.72 -5.44
C LYS A 67 -5.70 -15.35 -5.21
N LEU A 68 -4.38 -15.29 -5.04
CA LEU A 68 -3.66 -14.03 -4.94
C LEU A 68 -3.84 -13.17 -6.20
N ASP A 69 -3.74 -13.76 -7.40
CA ASP A 69 -3.96 -13.04 -8.66
C ASP A 69 -5.37 -12.45 -8.74
N ILE A 70 -6.39 -13.19 -8.30
CA ILE A 70 -7.79 -12.73 -8.25
C ILE A 70 -7.96 -11.62 -7.22
N LEU A 71 -7.42 -11.79 -6.01
CA LEU A 71 -7.51 -10.78 -4.96
C LEU A 71 -6.81 -9.48 -5.37
N PHE A 72 -5.63 -9.58 -5.99
CA PHE A 72 -4.91 -8.41 -6.50
C PHE A 72 -5.60 -7.74 -7.69
N SER A 73 -6.31 -8.50 -8.54
CA SER A 73 -7.07 -7.92 -9.66
C SER A 73 -8.39 -7.28 -9.20
N ASN A 74 -9.04 -7.83 -8.18
CA ASN A 74 -10.29 -7.30 -7.63
C ASN A 74 -10.06 -6.09 -6.72
N HIS A 75 -8.94 -6.05 -6.00
CA HIS A 75 -8.42 -4.82 -5.44
C HIS A 75 -7.82 -4.02 -6.59
N HIS A 76 -8.68 -3.41 -7.42
CA HIS A 76 -8.22 -2.48 -8.44
C HIS A 76 -7.24 -1.52 -7.78
N PRO A 77 -5.96 -1.53 -8.18
CA PRO A 77 -5.11 -0.44 -7.76
C PRO A 77 -5.83 0.82 -8.23
N THR A 78 -6.08 1.73 -7.30
CA THR A 78 -6.63 3.02 -7.68
C THR A 78 -5.73 3.53 -8.80
N THR A 79 -6.26 3.52 -10.03
CA THR A 79 -5.47 3.85 -11.23
C THR A 79 -5.28 5.36 -11.34
N LYS A 80 -5.97 6.09 -10.47
CA LYS A 80 -6.01 7.54 -10.49
C LYS A 80 -6.10 8.08 -9.05
N TYR A 81 -5.34 9.11 -8.76
CA TYR A 81 -5.57 10.01 -7.62
C TYR A 81 -6.01 11.36 -8.17
N GLU A 82 -7.03 11.96 -7.58
CA GLU A 82 -7.56 13.24 -8.04
C GLU A 82 -8.11 14.04 -6.86
N ASP A 83 -7.74 15.30 -6.81
CA ASP A 83 -8.34 16.32 -5.97
C ASP A 83 -8.51 17.63 -6.78
N SER A 84 -8.77 18.75 -6.11
CA SER A 84 -9.00 20.05 -6.76
C SER A 84 -7.78 20.61 -7.50
N HIS A 85 -6.57 20.16 -7.20
CA HIS A 85 -5.32 20.74 -7.72
C HIS A 85 -4.48 19.75 -8.50
N ILE A 86 -4.53 18.45 -8.16
CA ILE A 86 -3.69 17.44 -8.76
C ILE A 86 -4.50 16.24 -9.26
N THR A 87 -4.20 15.80 -10.45
CA THR A 87 -4.67 14.53 -11.03
C THR A 87 -3.47 13.68 -11.39
N LEU A 88 -3.35 12.50 -10.81
CA LEU A 88 -2.33 11.50 -11.13
C LEU A 88 -3.00 10.29 -11.76
N ASN A 89 -2.62 9.91 -12.96
CA ASN A 89 -3.04 8.65 -13.59
C ASN A 89 -1.86 7.68 -13.57
N PHE A 90 -1.98 6.61 -12.81
CA PHE A 90 -0.90 5.66 -12.57
C PHE A 90 -0.73 4.63 -13.68
N ASP A 91 -1.72 4.45 -14.55
CA ASP A 91 -1.63 3.53 -15.69
C ASP A 91 -0.94 4.20 -16.88
N SER A 92 -1.32 5.45 -17.17
CA SER A 92 -0.74 6.23 -18.26
C SER A 92 0.53 6.98 -17.85
N LEU A 93 0.88 6.99 -16.57
CA LEU A 93 1.98 7.78 -15.99
C LEU A 93 1.87 9.27 -16.33
N THR A 94 0.65 9.80 -16.29
CA THR A 94 0.38 11.22 -16.56
C THR A 94 -0.02 11.94 -15.28
N ALA A 95 0.43 13.19 -15.15
CA ALA A 95 0.08 14.07 -14.05
C ALA A 95 -0.38 15.43 -14.60
N VAL A 96 -1.43 15.97 -14.01
CA VAL A 96 -1.90 17.33 -14.23
C VAL A 96 -1.92 18.03 -12.88
N ILE A 97 -1.26 19.18 -12.79
CA ILE A 97 -1.14 19.97 -11.58
C ILE A 97 -1.62 21.38 -11.92
N GLU A 98 -2.68 21.84 -11.26
CA GLU A 98 -3.35 23.11 -11.55
C GLU A 98 -3.64 23.31 -13.05
N GLY A 99 -4.13 22.25 -13.71
CA GLY A 99 -4.43 22.27 -15.15
C GLY A 99 -3.22 22.14 -16.07
N THR A 100 -2.00 22.06 -15.53
CA THR A 100 -0.77 21.96 -16.33
C THR A 100 -0.24 20.53 -16.32
N ALA A 101 -0.01 19.97 -17.51
CA ALA A 101 0.60 18.65 -17.66
C ALA A 101 2.05 18.66 -17.16
N THR A 102 2.34 17.79 -16.20
CA THR A 102 3.66 17.69 -15.55
C THR A 102 4.21 16.28 -15.70
N SER A 103 5.47 16.16 -16.11
CA SER A 103 6.12 14.87 -16.30
C SER A 103 6.94 14.47 -15.08
N PHE A 104 6.90 13.15 -14.76
CA PHE A 104 7.71 12.55 -13.72
C PHE A 104 8.42 11.31 -14.28
N THR A 105 9.54 10.95 -13.70
CA THR A 105 10.19 9.68 -14.02
C THR A 105 9.34 8.52 -13.50
N PRO A 106 9.48 7.29 -14.07
CA PRO A 106 8.73 6.13 -13.58
C PRO A 106 8.92 5.86 -12.07
N LEU A 107 10.10 6.15 -11.53
CA LEU A 107 10.40 5.96 -10.12
C LEU A 107 9.73 7.05 -9.25
N GLU A 108 9.70 8.29 -9.71
CA GLU A 108 8.95 9.38 -9.06
C GLU A 108 7.44 9.09 -9.06
N PHE A 109 6.90 8.57 -10.18
CA PHE A 109 5.51 8.12 -10.25
C PHE A 109 5.20 6.99 -9.28
N LYS A 110 6.12 6.02 -9.15
CA LYS A 110 5.98 4.93 -8.18
C LYS A 110 5.94 5.47 -6.75
N LEU A 111 6.77 6.46 -6.42
CA LEU A 111 6.75 7.11 -5.10
C LEU A 111 5.45 7.90 -4.88
N LEU A 112 5.00 8.69 -5.87
CA LEU A 112 3.71 9.40 -5.83
C LEU A 112 2.56 8.43 -5.59
N LYS A 113 2.52 7.30 -6.30
CA LYS A 113 1.51 6.23 -6.11
C LYS A 113 1.53 5.68 -4.69
N LEU A 114 2.71 5.34 -4.16
CA LEU A 114 2.83 4.81 -2.80
C LEU A 114 2.32 5.79 -1.75
N LEU A 115 2.63 7.07 -1.90
CA LEU A 115 2.23 8.11 -0.94
C LEU A 115 0.74 8.45 -1.07
N SER A 116 0.26 8.76 -2.26
CA SER A 116 -1.11 9.24 -2.50
C SER A 116 -2.18 8.17 -2.26
N LEU A 117 -1.85 6.88 -2.44
CA LEU A 117 -2.76 5.78 -2.10
C LEU A 117 -2.77 5.41 -0.62
N ASN A 118 -1.93 6.04 0.20
CA ASN A 118 -1.92 5.89 1.65
C ASN A 118 -2.03 7.27 2.33
N PRO A 119 -3.11 8.02 2.07
CA PRO A 119 -3.26 9.37 2.58
C PRO A 119 -3.28 9.37 4.12
N ASN A 120 -2.68 10.39 4.70
CA ASN A 120 -2.59 10.60 6.15
C ASN A 120 -1.93 9.44 6.93
N THR A 121 -1.25 8.54 6.22
CA THR A 121 -0.48 7.43 6.80
C THR A 121 1.01 7.71 6.65
N VAL A 122 1.75 7.55 7.75
CA VAL A 122 3.21 7.73 7.72
C VAL A 122 3.87 6.50 7.12
N LEU A 123 4.51 6.65 5.96
CA LEU A 123 5.34 5.62 5.35
C LEU A 123 6.79 5.83 5.78
N THR A 124 7.36 4.81 6.42
CA THR A 124 8.73 4.88 6.92
C THR A 124 9.75 4.98 5.78
N ARG A 125 10.91 5.61 6.00
CA ARG A 125 12.00 5.67 5.02
C ARG A 125 12.39 4.29 4.53
N GLN A 126 12.56 3.36 5.45
CA GLN A 126 12.93 1.99 5.14
C GLN A 126 11.88 1.30 4.25
N TYR A 127 10.59 1.49 4.53
CA TYR A 127 9.52 0.96 3.69
C TYR A 127 9.55 1.54 2.28
N LEU A 128 9.74 2.86 2.14
CA LEU A 128 9.81 3.52 0.85
C LEU A 128 11.03 3.06 0.05
N LEU A 129 12.21 3.01 0.67
CA LEU A 129 13.44 2.50 0.03
C LEU A 129 13.23 1.07 -0.47
N TYR A 130 12.75 0.17 0.39
CA TYR A 130 12.44 -1.21 0.02
C TYR A 130 11.46 -1.28 -1.15
N SER A 131 10.36 -0.54 -1.08
CA SER A 131 9.30 -0.58 -2.10
C SER A 131 9.74 -0.02 -3.45
N LEU A 132 10.65 0.96 -3.48
CA LEU A 132 11.10 1.60 -4.71
C LEU A 132 12.24 0.83 -5.40
N TRP A 133 13.17 0.24 -4.66
CA TRP A 133 14.44 -0.28 -5.21
C TRP A 133 14.71 -1.76 -4.97
N ASP A 134 14.08 -2.41 -3.98
CA ASP A 134 14.56 -3.69 -3.42
C ASP A 134 14.16 -4.96 -4.17
N ARG A 135 13.97 -4.93 -5.49
CA ARG A 135 13.89 -6.21 -6.22
C ARG A 135 15.23 -6.74 -6.76
N ASN A 136 16.31 -5.94 -6.72
CA ASN A 136 17.59 -6.29 -7.35
C ASN A 136 18.84 -6.14 -6.46
N GLY A 137 18.69 -6.01 -5.13
CA GLY A 137 19.83 -5.98 -4.20
C GLY A 137 20.74 -4.76 -4.29
N ASN A 138 20.34 -3.71 -4.99
CA ASN A 138 21.09 -2.47 -5.04
C ASN A 138 20.82 -1.64 -3.78
N TYR A 139 21.83 -1.51 -2.94
CA TYR A 139 21.82 -0.64 -1.77
C TYR A 139 21.69 0.82 -2.25
N VAL A 140 20.51 1.40 -2.09
CA VAL A 140 20.29 2.81 -2.44
C VAL A 140 20.34 3.64 -1.18
N GLU A 141 21.18 4.65 -1.17
CA GLU A 141 21.35 5.56 -0.04
C GLU A 141 20.05 6.39 0.22
N GLU A 142 19.79 6.69 1.47
CA GLU A 142 18.66 7.56 1.89
C GLU A 142 18.69 8.94 1.22
N THR A 143 19.86 9.41 0.83
CA THR A 143 20.07 10.65 0.07
C THR A 143 19.30 10.67 -1.24
N SER A 144 19.16 9.52 -1.91
CA SER A 144 18.40 9.39 -3.17
C SER A 144 16.91 9.59 -2.96
N LEU A 145 16.34 9.06 -1.86
CA LEU A 145 14.94 9.26 -1.50
C LEU A 145 14.68 10.74 -1.16
N ASN A 146 15.53 11.36 -0.35
CA ASN A 146 15.38 12.76 0.02
C ASN A 146 15.41 13.68 -1.20
N SER A 147 16.36 13.43 -2.13
CA SER A 147 16.48 14.19 -3.37
C SER A 147 15.25 14.02 -4.27
N MET A 148 14.68 12.80 -4.33
CA MET A 148 13.46 12.53 -5.09
C MET A 148 12.26 13.25 -4.48
N ILE A 149 12.07 13.20 -3.16
CA ILE A 149 11.02 13.94 -2.44
C ILE A 149 11.13 15.44 -2.72
N CYS A 150 12.34 15.99 -2.67
CA CYS A 150 12.56 17.40 -2.95
C CYS A 150 12.15 17.78 -4.38
N ARG A 151 12.55 16.98 -5.39
CA ARG A 151 12.15 17.22 -6.80
C ARG A 151 10.65 17.09 -7.01
N ILE A 152 10.00 16.11 -6.37
CA ILE A 152 8.55 15.94 -6.46
C ILE A 152 7.85 17.15 -5.84
N ARG A 153 8.20 17.54 -4.62
CA ARG A 153 7.63 18.73 -3.96
C ARG A 153 7.72 19.97 -4.82
N HIS A 154 8.89 20.23 -5.41
CA HIS A 154 9.07 21.39 -6.27
C HIS A 154 8.12 21.44 -7.47
N ARG A 155 7.54 20.31 -7.87
CA ARG A 155 6.61 20.20 -9.00
C ARG A 155 5.15 20.15 -8.60
N ILE A 156 4.83 19.64 -7.38
CA ILE A 156 3.44 19.43 -6.94
C ILE A 156 3.00 20.41 -5.87
N ASP A 157 3.93 20.98 -5.08
CA ASP A 157 3.59 21.93 -4.05
C ASP A 157 3.29 23.30 -4.66
N THR A 158 2.26 23.94 -4.14
CA THR A 158 1.87 25.31 -4.45
C THR A 158 1.99 26.17 -3.20
N GLU A 159 1.75 27.47 -3.30
CA GLU A 159 1.81 28.37 -2.15
C GLU A 159 0.89 27.92 -1.00
N ASN A 160 -0.23 27.29 -1.32
CA ASN A 160 -1.27 26.92 -0.36
C ASN A 160 -1.37 25.41 -0.11
N HIS A 161 -0.69 24.53 -0.89
CA HIS A 161 -0.83 23.09 -0.81
C HIS A 161 0.53 22.39 -0.75
N HIS A 162 0.77 21.68 0.35
CA HIS A 162 1.95 20.87 0.55
C HIS A 162 1.56 19.42 0.77
N TYR A 163 1.63 18.63 -0.30
CA TYR A 163 1.15 17.25 -0.31
C TYR A 163 2.01 16.29 0.51
N ILE A 164 3.32 16.43 0.46
CA ILE A 164 4.22 15.49 1.12
C ILE A 164 4.76 16.13 2.41
N LYS A 165 4.33 15.66 3.57
CA LYS A 165 4.85 16.09 4.88
C LYS A 165 5.99 15.20 5.32
N THR A 166 7.06 15.80 5.86
CA THR A 166 8.14 15.06 6.52
C THR A 166 7.77 14.83 7.98
N ILE A 167 7.79 13.57 8.40
CA ILE A 167 7.68 13.19 9.80
C ILE A 167 9.10 12.88 10.27
N TYR A 168 9.68 13.81 11.01
CA TYR A 168 11.08 13.76 11.40
C TYR A 168 11.43 12.46 12.13
N GLY A 169 12.55 11.86 11.76
CA GLY A 169 13.02 10.60 12.32
C GLY A 169 12.24 9.35 11.87
N ILE A 170 11.10 9.49 11.15
CA ILE A 170 10.24 8.36 10.77
C ILE A 170 10.15 8.20 9.25
N GLY A 171 9.65 9.21 8.53
CA GLY A 171 9.41 9.06 7.09
C GLY A 171 8.60 10.20 6.48
N TYR A 172 7.72 9.84 5.56
CA TYR A 172 6.90 10.78 4.80
C TYR A 172 5.44 10.39 4.80
N MET A 173 4.57 11.36 4.66
CA MET A 173 3.12 11.20 4.66
C MET A 173 2.51 12.05 3.56
N TRP A 174 1.54 11.50 2.83
CA TRP A 174 0.68 12.28 1.94
C TRP A 174 -0.41 12.95 2.75
N SER A 175 -0.50 14.26 2.69
CA SER A 175 -1.51 15.05 3.40
C SER A 175 -2.65 15.39 2.46
N THR A 176 -3.85 14.99 2.82
CA THR A 176 -5.09 15.49 2.21
C THR A 176 -5.65 16.59 3.09
N TYR A 177 -6.03 17.69 2.51
CA TYR A 177 -6.68 18.83 3.19
C TYR A 177 -8.17 18.75 3.00
#